data_fb5b415b7cb56d3b1d0e6b79fa495770
#
_entry.id   fb5b415b7cb56d3b1d0e6b79fa495770
#
_cell.length_a   1.000
_cell.length_b   1.000
_cell.length_c   1.000
_cell.angle_alpha   90.00
_cell.angle_beta   90.00
_cell.angle_gamma   90.00
#
_symmetry.space_group_name_H-M   'P 1'
#
loop_
_entity.id
_entity.type
_entity.pdbx_description
1 polymer ?
#
loop_
_entity_poly.entity_id
_entity_poly.type
_entity_poly.pdbx_seq_one_letter_code
_entity_poly.pdbx_strand_id
1 'polypeptide(L)'
;MFKELIARNKGLLATIVLTALFIAFEGYALWYKGDASVAMIPMALVVVWLFVTRLETGFLLMTLLTPFAVDMALFPKMELSMPVEPMMILFTAMFLFRVLLTRSYDLRLLRHPVTLLLLASLGWMAFTSMTSEMPWVSIKYTLARVWFVVPFFFAACHFFQNHQRIRQFFWAYAIGLGVVILISTSKTLGNFSDLQTLHRVMKPFYNDHTAYGCVIALMLPAAFYFIFSRGQRGWLRVLTLLLFAGLCIGLFFSYCRAAWISVAGAIGVYFLIRMGMKVKWMVVLFGLGVGAFFMYQSDVLYKLGKNHQDSSYTLADQVKSISNISTDASNLERLNRWASAFRMWKESPVLGCGPGTYQFLYAGYQRSYQLSTISTNAGNLGNAHSEYIGPLTEQGVPGVALVALLFLSTFATGVRVYRTAKDPHTARMALAFTLALLTYYIHGVFNNFLDTDKLSVPFWGFTAVIVALDVYSEKKEIVKKTN
;
A
#
# COMPACT_ATOMS: atom_id res chain seq x y z
N MET A 1 -39.70 -37.16 19.33
CA MET A 1 -38.32 -36.82 18.98
C MET A 1 -38.24 -35.61 18.03
N PHE A 2 -38.73 -35.62 16.79
CA PHE A 2 -38.65 -34.45 15.89
C PHE A 2 -39.49 -33.26 16.36
N LYS A 3 -40.71 -33.44 16.85
CA LYS A 3 -41.57 -32.38 17.41
C LYS A 3 -41.02 -31.78 18.70
N GLU A 4 -40.35 -32.56 19.54
CA GLU A 4 -39.72 -32.08 20.79
C GLU A 4 -38.41 -31.30 20.51
N LEU A 5 -37.63 -31.71 19.49
CA LEU A 5 -36.44 -30.97 19.04
C LEU A 5 -36.85 -29.60 18.48
N ILE A 6 -37.95 -29.52 17.74
CA ILE A 6 -38.48 -28.27 17.17
C ILE A 6 -39.03 -27.36 18.27
N ALA A 7 -39.72 -27.89 19.26
CA ALA A 7 -40.26 -27.10 20.37
C ALA A 7 -39.17 -26.55 21.29
N ARG A 8 -38.04 -27.24 21.41
CA ARG A 8 -36.90 -26.87 22.25
C ARG A 8 -35.98 -25.81 21.60
N ASN A 9 -36.06 -25.60 20.27
CA ASN A 9 -35.19 -24.69 19.53
C ASN A 9 -36.00 -23.85 18.52
N LYS A 10 -36.93 -23.02 19.01
CA LYS A 10 -37.66 -22.05 18.16
C LYS A 10 -36.75 -21.16 17.31
N GLY A 11 -35.57 -20.80 17.84
CA GLY A 11 -34.55 -20.06 17.10
C GLY A 11 -33.96 -20.83 15.92
N LEU A 12 -33.69 -22.15 16.09
CA LEU A 12 -33.16 -22.98 15.01
C LEU A 12 -34.19 -23.15 13.88
N LEU A 13 -35.46 -23.36 14.23
CA LEU A 13 -36.54 -23.46 13.24
C LEU A 13 -36.71 -22.15 12.45
N ALA A 14 -36.73 -21.02 13.16
CA ALA A 14 -36.78 -19.70 12.51
C ALA A 14 -35.61 -19.48 11.58
N THR A 15 -34.40 -19.85 11.98
CA THR A 15 -33.17 -19.74 11.13
C THR A 15 -33.30 -20.61 9.89
N ILE A 16 -33.76 -21.89 10.03
CA ILE A 16 -33.93 -22.79 8.88
C ILE A 16 -34.96 -22.23 7.90
N VAL A 17 -36.11 -21.74 8.41
CA VAL A 17 -37.17 -21.17 7.57
C VAL A 17 -36.70 -19.91 6.86
N LEU A 18 -36.05 -19.00 7.57
CA LEU A 18 -35.51 -17.77 6.97
C LEU A 18 -34.43 -18.07 5.91
N THR A 19 -33.56 -19.05 6.17
CA THR A 19 -32.55 -19.48 5.20
C THR A 19 -33.19 -20.10 3.96
N ALA A 20 -34.23 -20.95 4.14
CA ALA A 20 -34.95 -21.56 3.02
C ALA A 20 -35.70 -20.51 2.18
N LEU A 21 -36.34 -19.54 2.83
CA LEU A 21 -37.02 -18.42 2.16
C LEU A 21 -36.02 -17.55 1.40
N PHE A 22 -34.87 -17.30 2.00
CA PHE A 22 -33.79 -16.54 1.37
C PHE A 22 -33.27 -17.27 0.12
N ILE A 23 -32.97 -18.58 0.20
CA ILE A 23 -32.49 -19.39 -0.94
C ILE A 23 -33.54 -19.41 -2.05
N ALA A 24 -34.83 -19.52 -1.71
CA ALA A 24 -35.94 -19.49 -2.68
C ALA A 24 -36.03 -18.11 -3.38
N PHE A 25 -35.91 -17.04 -2.61
CA PHE A 25 -35.91 -15.67 -3.15
C PHE A 25 -34.71 -15.39 -4.05
N GLU A 26 -33.54 -15.85 -3.65
CA GLU A 26 -32.29 -15.76 -4.43
C GLU A 26 -32.38 -16.54 -5.74
N GLY A 27 -32.90 -17.78 -5.68
CA GLY A 27 -33.17 -18.61 -6.86
C GLY A 27 -34.13 -17.92 -7.84
N TYR A 28 -35.17 -17.27 -7.32
CA TYR A 28 -36.08 -16.47 -8.12
C TYR A 28 -35.40 -15.23 -8.75
N ALA A 29 -34.60 -14.48 -7.98
CA ALA A 29 -33.91 -13.31 -8.47
C ALA A 29 -32.89 -13.64 -9.59
N LEU A 30 -32.11 -14.71 -9.40
CA LEU A 30 -31.20 -15.25 -10.40
C LEU A 30 -31.91 -15.72 -11.67
N TRP A 31 -33.04 -16.45 -11.50
CA TRP A 31 -33.79 -17.01 -12.64
C TRP A 31 -34.52 -15.93 -13.44
N TYR A 32 -35.13 -14.95 -12.78
CA TYR A 32 -36.02 -13.97 -13.42
C TYR A 32 -35.32 -12.69 -13.86
N LYS A 33 -34.27 -12.24 -13.12
CA LYS A 33 -33.57 -10.96 -13.38
C LYS A 33 -32.12 -11.13 -13.76
N GLY A 34 -31.54 -12.33 -13.65
CA GLY A 34 -30.11 -12.56 -13.83
C GLY A 34 -29.25 -11.79 -12.81
N ASP A 35 -29.85 -11.38 -11.68
CA ASP A 35 -29.22 -10.50 -10.70
C ASP A 35 -28.78 -11.30 -9.47
N ALA A 36 -27.46 -11.45 -9.31
CA ALA A 36 -26.84 -12.12 -8.17
C ALA A 36 -26.58 -11.16 -6.97
N SER A 37 -27.03 -9.91 -7.04
CA SER A 37 -26.74 -8.90 -5.99
C SER A 37 -27.36 -9.28 -4.64
N VAL A 38 -28.48 -10.01 -4.65
CA VAL A 38 -29.16 -10.48 -3.44
C VAL A 38 -28.31 -11.50 -2.67
N ALA A 39 -27.48 -12.30 -3.35
CA ALA A 39 -26.55 -13.25 -2.72
C ALA A 39 -25.46 -12.55 -1.87
N MET A 40 -25.21 -11.27 -2.13
CA MET A 40 -24.26 -10.49 -1.33
C MET A 40 -24.80 -10.16 0.08
N ILE A 41 -26.13 -10.19 0.30
CA ILE A 41 -26.74 -9.85 1.59
C ILE A 41 -26.29 -10.79 2.73
N PRO A 42 -26.35 -12.14 2.60
CA PRO A 42 -25.87 -13.03 3.67
C PRO A 42 -24.37 -12.90 3.90
N MET A 43 -23.57 -12.68 2.86
CA MET A 43 -22.15 -12.40 3.02
C MET A 43 -21.92 -11.12 3.83
N ALA A 44 -22.66 -10.06 3.52
CA ALA A 44 -22.59 -8.81 4.28
C ALA A 44 -22.99 -9.01 5.75
N LEU A 45 -24.08 -9.76 6.02
CA LEU A 45 -24.50 -10.09 7.38
C LEU A 45 -23.47 -10.91 8.15
N VAL A 46 -22.82 -11.89 7.51
CA VAL A 46 -21.71 -12.66 8.11
C VAL A 46 -20.52 -11.75 8.43
N VAL A 47 -20.17 -10.81 7.55
CA VAL A 47 -19.11 -9.84 7.79
C VAL A 47 -19.46 -8.92 8.97
N VAL A 48 -20.68 -8.38 9.02
CA VAL A 48 -21.16 -7.56 10.15
C VAL A 48 -21.10 -8.36 11.45
N TRP A 49 -21.63 -9.58 11.47
CA TRP A 49 -21.58 -10.47 12.63
C TRP A 49 -20.13 -10.73 13.08
N LEU A 50 -19.22 -10.98 12.14
CA LEU A 50 -17.82 -11.21 12.43
C LEU A 50 -17.15 -9.97 13.06
N PHE A 51 -17.44 -8.77 12.55
CA PHE A 51 -16.89 -7.53 13.09
C PHE A 51 -17.44 -7.20 14.48
N VAL A 52 -18.70 -7.53 14.75
CA VAL A 52 -19.30 -7.34 16.08
C VAL A 52 -18.71 -8.32 17.09
N THR A 53 -18.55 -9.59 16.73
CA THR A 53 -18.20 -10.66 17.67
C THR A 53 -16.69 -10.93 17.74
N ARG A 54 -15.97 -10.85 16.62
CA ARG A 54 -14.55 -11.23 16.47
C ARG A 54 -13.78 -10.25 15.57
N LEU A 55 -13.64 -9.02 16.02
CA LEU A 55 -13.06 -7.92 15.24
C LEU A 55 -11.67 -8.26 14.66
N GLU A 56 -10.81 -8.96 15.44
CA GLU A 56 -9.48 -9.37 14.95
C GLU A 56 -9.56 -10.38 13.77
N THR A 57 -10.52 -11.30 13.81
CA THR A 57 -10.71 -12.24 12.70
C THR A 57 -11.21 -11.51 11.46
N GLY A 58 -12.11 -10.55 11.63
CA GLY A 58 -12.57 -9.68 10.55
C GLY A 58 -11.43 -8.84 9.94
N PHE A 59 -10.51 -8.33 10.77
CA PHE A 59 -9.30 -7.65 10.31
C PHE A 59 -8.43 -8.55 9.43
N LEU A 60 -8.21 -9.81 9.85
CA LEU A 60 -7.43 -10.77 9.05
C LEU A 60 -8.15 -11.17 7.76
N LEU A 61 -9.48 -11.28 7.79
CA LEU A 61 -10.27 -11.55 6.59
C LEU A 61 -10.16 -10.42 5.57
N MET A 62 -10.29 -9.14 5.99
CA MET A 62 -10.06 -8.00 5.09
C MET A 62 -8.67 -8.04 4.49
N THR A 63 -7.65 -8.32 5.32
CA THR A 63 -6.26 -8.42 4.88
C THR A 63 -6.08 -9.51 3.82
N LEU A 64 -6.72 -10.68 4.00
CA LEU A 64 -6.69 -11.79 3.04
C LEU A 64 -7.36 -11.44 1.72
N LEU A 65 -8.50 -10.73 1.78
CA LEU A 65 -9.31 -10.41 0.61
C LEU A 65 -8.73 -9.23 -0.21
N THR A 66 -7.90 -8.39 0.39
CA THR A 66 -7.37 -7.19 -0.29
C THR A 66 -6.70 -7.46 -1.64
N PRO A 67 -5.82 -8.47 -1.82
CA PRO A 67 -5.23 -8.72 -3.14
C PRO A 67 -6.25 -9.15 -4.21
N PHE A 68 -7.42 -9.66 -3.81
CA PHE A 68 -8.50 -10.07 -4.71
C PHE A 68 -9.50 -8.97 -5.04
N ALA A 69 -9.45 -7.83 -4.34
CA ALA A 69 -10.39 -6.75 -4.54
C ALA A 69 -10.37 -6.26 -6.01
N VAL A 70 -11.53 -5.94 -6.52
CA VAL A 70 -11.71 -5.46 -7.91
C VAL A 70 -12.47 -4.16 -7.86
N ASP A 71 -11.98 -3.16 -8.61
CA ASP A 71 -12.63 -1.87 -8.68
C ASP A 71 -13.94 -1.99 -9.46
N MET A 72 -15.04 -1.61 -8.82
CA MET A 72 -16.39 -1.64 -9.38
C MET A 72 -17.04 -0.26 -9.27
N ALA A 73 -17.60 0.21 -10.38
CA ALA A 73 -18.43 1.42 -10.40
C ALA A 73 -19.79 1.13 -9.77
N LEU A 74 -20.01 1.60 -8.54
CA LEU A 74 -21.31 1.46 -7.84
C LEU A 74 -22.27 2.59 -8.21
N PHE A 75 -21.76 3.78 -8.47
CA PHE A 75 -22.51 4.97 -8.89
C PHE A 75 -21.76 5.70 -10.00
N PRO A 76 -22.43 6.54 -10.82
CA PRO A 76 -21.74 7.40 -11.76
C PRO A 76 -20.64 8.22 -11.05
N LYS A 77 -19.38 8.07 -11.44
CA LYS A 77 -18.20 8.75 -10.86
C LYS A 77 -17.75 8.26 -9.46
N MET A 78 -18.19 7.07 -9.00
CA MET A 78 -17.73 6.48 -7.75
C MET A 78 -17.36 5.02 -7.97
N GLU A 79 -16.06 4.74 -7.97
CA GLU A 79 -15.48 3.40 -7.97
C GLU A 79 -15.06 3.03 -6.55
N LEU A 80 -15.32 1.78 -6.15
CA LEU A 80 -14.88 1.21 -4.89
C LEU A 80 -14.27 -0.16 -5.14
N SER A 81 -13.21 -0.47 -4.41
CA SER A 81 -12.56 -1.79 -4.43
C SER A 81 -13.39 -2.81 -3.63
N MET A 82 -14.16 -3.60 -4.36
CA MET A 82 -15.07 -4.60 -3.77
C MET A 82 -14.36 -5.93 -3.49
N PRO A 83 -14.65 -6.60 -2.37
CA PRO A 83 -15.55 -6.20 -1.29
C PRO A 83 -14.87 -5.39 -0.16
N VAL A 84 -13.59 -5.06 -0.31
CA VAL A 84 -12.70 -4.69 0.81
C VAL A 84 -12.93 -3.27 1.32
N GLU A 85 -13.09 -2.27 0.45
CA GLU A 85 -13.31 -0.89 0.92
C GLU A 85 -14.58 -0.71 1.74
N PRO A 86 -15.75 -1.27 1.36
CA PRO A 86 -16.94 -1.27 2.23
C PRO A 86 -16.68 -1.95 3.59
N MET A 87 -15.90 -3.04 3.60
CA MET A 87 -15.50 -3.71 4.84
C MET A 87 -14.60 -2.81 5.69
N MET A 88 -13.66 -2.05 5.09
CA MET A 88 -12.79 -1.11 5.80
C MET A 88 -13.58 0.03 6.44
N ILE A 89 -14.58 0.58 5.74
CA ILE A 89 -15.45 1.63 6.26
C ILE A 89 -16.23 1.11 7.48
N LEU A 90 -16.87 -0.05 7.35
CA LEU A 90 -17.61 -0.67 8.44
C LEU A 90 -16.68 -1.01 9.62
N PHE A 91 -15.52 -1.61 9.35
CA PHE A 91 -14.53 -1.94 10.38
C PHE A 91 -14.06 -0.69 11.12
N THR A 92 -13.77 0.40 10.39
CA THR A 92 -13.36 1.68 10.97
C THR A 92 -14.40 2.18 11.97
N ALA A 93 -15.68 2.20 11.59
CA ALA A 93 -16.76 2.61 12.47
C ALA A 93 -16.85 1.72 13.73
N MET A 94 -16.81 0.39 13.55
CA MET A 94 -16.89 -0.57 14.65
C MET A 94 -15.68 -0.49 15.60
N PHE A 95 -14.46 -0.35 15.05
CA PHE A 95 -13.25 -0.22 15.85
C PHE A 95 -13.26 1.07 16.69
N LEU A 96 -13.59 2.20 16.08
CA LEU A 96 -13.69 3.48 16.80
C LEU A 96 -14.78 3.44 17.89
N PHE A 97 -15.94 2.88 17.57
CA PHE A 97 -17.03 2.70 18.53
C PHE A 97 -16.58 1.84 19.73
N ARG A 98 -15.92 0.71 19.44
CA ARG A 98 -15.38 -0.17 20.48
C ARG A 98 -14.35 0.54 21.37
N VAL A 99 -13.40 1.25 20.76
CA VAL A 99 -12.36 2.00 21.50
C VAL A 99 -12.99 3.07 22.40
N LEU A 100 -14.00 3.81 21.92
CA LEU A 100 -14.71 4.82 22.68
C LEU A 100 -15.46 4.22 23.90
N LEU A 101 -16.11 3.08 23.71
CA LEU A 101 -16.86 2.41 24.78
C LEU A 101 -15.95 1.76 25.83
N THR A 102 -14.91 1.06 25.37
CA THR A 102 -14.07 0.25 26.29
C THR A 102 -12.89 1.01 26.87
N ARG A 103 -12.52 2.15 26.27
CA ARG A 103 -11.33 2.95 26.62
C ARG A 103 -10.05 2.11 26.71
N SER A 104 -9.97 1.02 25.94
CA SER A 104 -8.93 0.00 26.05
C SER A 104 -7.71 0.24 25.14
N TYR A 105 -7.59 1.41 24.51
CA TYR A 105 -6.48 1.69 23.60
C TYR A 105 -5.22 2.12 24.38
N ASP A 106 -4.07 1.51 24.04
CA ASP A 106 -2.80 1.83 24.67
C ASP A 106 -2.29 3.23 24.27
N LEU A 107 -2.27 4.16 25.23
CA LEU A 107 -1.84 5.54 24.99
C LEU A 107 -0.37 5.67 24.58
N ARG A 108 0.47 4.66 24.87
CA ARG A 108 1.87 4.65 24.41
C ARG A 108 1.94 4.62 22.88
N LEU A 109 1.01 3.91 22.22
CA LEU A 109 0.90 3.89 20.77
C LEU A 109 0.50 5.26 20.21
N LEU A 110 -0.42 5.97 20.86
CA LEU A 110 -0.85 7.31 20.41
C LEU A 110 0.26 8.36 20.58
N ARG A 111 1.07 8.24 21.63
CA ARG A 111 2.18 9.16 21.91
C ARG A 111 3.46 8.82 21.13
N HIS A 112 3.45 7.75 20.36
CA HIS A 112 4.62 7.35 19.58
C HIS A 112 4.91 8.39 18.46
N PRO A 113 6.19 8.78 18.21
CA PRO A 113 6.53 9.82 17.22
C PRO A 113 5.96 9.56 15.82
N VAL A 114 5.98 8.32 15.35
CA VAL A 114 5.38 7.92 14.05
C VAL A 114 3.89 8.19 14.04
N THR A 115 3.18 7.85 15.12
CA THR A 115 1.73 8.09 15.24
C THR A 115 1.40 9.58 15.28
N LEU A 116 2.19 10.37 15.99
CA LEU A 116 1.98 11.83 16.05
C LEU A 116 2.20 12.48 14.69
N LEU A 117 3.23 12.06 13.94
CA LEU A 117 3.47 12.54 12.57
C LEU A 117 2.34 12.11 11.62
N LEU A 118 1.82 10.89 11.77
CA LEU A 118 0.68 10.44 10.99
C LEU A 118 -0.59 11.24 11.29
N LEU A 119 -0.88 11.49 12.57
CA LEU A 119 -2.01 12.34 12.98
C LEU A 119 -1.85 13.78 12.47
N ALA A 120 -0.63 14.34 12.55
CA ALA A 120 -0.33 15.65 12.00
C ALA A 120 -0.54 15.69 10.47
N SER A 121 -0.12 14.63 9.75
CA SER A 121 -0.32 14.50 8.31
C SER A 121 -1.81 14.42 7.94
N LEU A 122 -2.61 13.63 8.67
CA LEU A 122 -4.06 13.55 8.46
C LEU A 122 -4.75 14.89 8.81
N GLY A 123 -4.32 15.56 9.88
CA GLY A 123 -4.84 16.87 10.27
C GLY A 123 -4.51 17.94 9.23
N TRP A 124 -3.29 17.95 8.70
CA TRP A 124 -2.90 18.85 7.62
C TRP A 124 -3.67 18.58 6.34
N MET A 125 -3.83 17.30 5.96
CA MET A 125 -4.65 16.90 4.82
C MET A 125 -6.11 17.35 4.97
N ALA A 126 -6.70 17.19 6.16
CA ALA A 126 -8.06 17.66 6.43
C ALA A 126 -8.16 19.20 6.34
N PHE A 127 -7.16 19.92 6.86
CA PHE A 127 -7.11 21.37 6.78
C PHE A 127 -6.99 21.86 5.32
N THR A 128 -6.07 21.30 4.55
CA THR A 128 -5.89 21.65 3.12
C THR A 128 -7.06 21.21 2.24
N SER A 129 -7.87 20.25 2.68
CA SER A 129 -9.14 19.92 2.01
C SER A 129 -10.17 21.03 2.10
N MET A 130 -10.14 21.83 3.18
CA MET A 130 -11.07 22.95 3.35
C MET A 130 -10.69 24.16 2.48
N THR A 131 -9.40 24.33 2.18
CA THR A 131 -8.85 25.39 1.33
C THR A 131 -8.64 24.98 -0.12
N SER A 132 -9.08 23.77 -0.49
CA SER A 132 -8.87 23.16 -1.79
C SER A 132 -9.65 23.89 -2.90
N GLU A 133 -9.06 23.91 -4.10
CA GLU A 133 -9.77 24.33 -5.34
C GLU A 133 -10.98 23.44 -5.67
N MET A 134 -10.95 22.16 -5.21
CA MET A 134 -12.04 21.19 -5.39
C MET A 134 -12.38 20.51 -4.04
N PRO A 135 -13.06 21.18 -3.11
CA PRO A 135 -13.24 20.72 -1.73
C PRO A 135 -13.85 19.31 -1.60
N TRP A 136 -14.86 18.99 -2.42
CA TRP A 136 -15.50 17.68 -2.39
C TRP A 136 -14.56 16.53 -2.82
N VAL A 137 -13.68 16.77 -3.78
CA VAL A 137 -12.65 15.81 -4.19
C VAL A 137 -11.68 15.57 -3.04
N SER A 138 -11.20 16.66 -2.43
CA SER A 138 -10.24 16.60 -1.33
C SER A 138 -10.80 15.95 -0.06
N ILE A 139 -12.05 16.25 0.30
CA ILE A 139 -12.73 15.61 1.43
C ILE A 139 -12.87 14.09 1.18
N LYS A 140 -13.32 13.70 -0.02
CA LYS A 140 -13.43 12.28 -0.39
C LYS A 140 -12.08 11.56 -0.32
N TYR A 141 -11.02 12.19 -0.83
CA TYR A 141 -9.65 11.67 -0.79
C TYR A 141 -9.15 11.51 0.65
N THR A 142 -9.41 12.51 1.50
CA THR A 142 -9.03 12.48 2.93
C THR A 142 -9.79 11.39 3.69
N LEU A 143 -11.08 11.21 3.43
CA LEU A 143 -11.87 10.14 4.02
C LEU A 143 -11.35 8.77 3.58
N ALA A 144 -10.99 8.61 2.30
CA ALA A 144 -10.36 7.39 1.81
C ALA A 144 -9.08 7.07 2.59
N ARG A 145 -8.23 8.05 2.85
CA ARG A 145 -7.04 7.88 3.67
C ARG A 145 -7.36 7.40 5.10
N VAL A 146 -8.42 7.91 5.70
CA VAL A 146 -8.84 7.52 7.06
C VAL A 146 -9.24 6.06 7.12
N TRP A 147 -10.04 5.54 6.19
CA TRP A 147 -10.45 4.12 6.23
C TRP A 147 -9.34 3.14 5.85
N PHE A 148 -8.21 3.59 5.27
CA PHE A 148 -7.00 2.77 5.17
C PHE A 148 -6.18 2.81 6.46
N VAL A 149 -5.99 4.01 7.03
CA VAL A 149 -5.12 4.21 8.19
C VAL A 149 -5.71 3.66 9.49
N VAL A 150 -7.00 3.83 9.72
CA VAL A 150 -7.62 3.39 11.00
C VAL A 150 -7.54 1.87 11.18
N PRO A 151 -7.92 1.02 10.23
CA PRO A 151 -7.76 -0.43 10.37
C PRO A 151 -6.30 -0.86 10.37
N PHE A 152 -5.52 -0.42 9.38
CA PHE A 152 -4.21 -1.01 9.09
C PHE A 152 -3.04 -0.35 9.80
N PHE A 153 -3.26 0.79 10.46
CA PHE A 153 -2.30 1.35 11.39
C PHE A 153 -2.82 1.33 12.83
N PHE A 154 -3.91 2.02 13.16
CA PHE A 154 -4.35 2.14 14.55
C PHE A 154 -4.84 0.81 15.13
N ALA A 155 -5.75 0.11 14.46
CA ALA A 155 -6.20 -1.19 14.95
C ALA A 155 -5.10 -2.25 14.86
N ALA A 156 -4.28 -2.23 13.80
CA ALA A 156 -3.12 -3.09 13.67
C ALA A 156 -2.13 -2.91 14.83
N CYS A 157 -1.77 -1.67 15.21
CA CYS A 157 -0.93 -1.41 16.38
C CYS A 157 -1.51 -2.02 17.65
N HIS A 158 -2.85 -1.92 17.83
CA HIS A 158 -3.53 -2.51 18.99
C HIS A 158 -3.51 -4.05 18.98
N PHE A 159 -3.58 -4.67 17.78
CA PHE A 159 -3.56 -6.14 17.65
C PHE A 159 -2.16 -6.74 17.69
N PHE A 160 -1.13 -6.02 17.27
CA PHE A 160 0.24 -6.53 17.12
C PHE A 160 1.05 -6.57 18.43
N GLN A 161 0.41 -6.97 19.54
CA GLN A 161 1.06 -7.08 20.84
C GLN A 161 2.09 -8.23 20.91
N ASN A 162 2.05 -9.19 19.97
CA ASN A 162 2.97 -10.31 19.92
C ASN A 162 3.31 -10.72 18.48
N HIS A 163 4.42 -11.42 18.31
CA HIS A 163 4.93 -11.88 17.00
C HIS A 163 3.96 -12.78 16.23
N GLN A 164 3.11 -13.52 16.94
CA GLN A 164 2.13 -14.41 16.31
C GLN A 164 1.09 -13.63 15.52
N ARG A 165 0.59 -12.51 16.06
CA ARG A 165 -0.39 -11.64 15.39
C ARG A 165 0.22 -10.97 14.16
N ILE A 166 1.46 -10.50 14.25
CA ILE A 166 2.21 -9.95 13.12
C ILE A 166 2.36 -11.01 12.02
N ARG A 167 2.70 -12.25 12.40
CA ARG A 167 2.81 -13.36 11.45
C ARG A 167 1.47 -13.71 10.80
N GLN A 168 0.36 -13.69 11.55
CA GLN A 168 -0.98 -13.93 11.01
C GLN A 168 -1.36 -12.86 9.98
N PHE A 169 -1.10 -11.59 10.26
CA PHE A 169 -1.33 -10.50 9.32
C PHE A 169 -0.51 -10.68 8.04
N PHE A 170 0.78 -10.93 8.16
CA PHE A 170 1.65 -11.19 7.00
C PHE A 170 1.11 -12.33 6.13
N TRP A 171 0.77 -13.47 6.75
CA TRP A 171 0.29 -14.64 6.03
C TRP A 171 -1.10 -14.44 5.42
N ALA A 172 -1.98 -13.71 6.08
CA ALA A 172 -3.28 -13.37 5.51
C ALA A 172 -3.12 -12.64 4.18
N TYR A 173 -2.30 -11.59 4.15
CA TYR A 173 -2.03 -10.86 2.91
C TYR A 173 -1.24 -11.71 1.88
N ALA A 174 -0.23 -12.43 2.33
CA ALA A 174 0.65 -13.23 1.50
C ALA A 174 -0.07 -14.38 0.77
N ILE A 175 -1.06 -15.02 1.41
CA ILE A 175 -1.88 -16.06 0.78
C ILE A 175 -2.70 -15.46 -0.36
N GLY A 176 -3.39 -14.35 -0.12
CA GLY A 176 -4.17 -13.67 -1.16
C GLY A 176 -3.30 -13.24 -2.34
N LEU A 177 -2.16 -12.58 -2.05
CA LEU A 177 -1.22 -12.17 -3.09
C LEU A 177 -0.62 -13.37 -3.83
N GLY A 178 -0.29 -14.47 -3.13
CA GLY A 178 0.25 -15.68 -3.74
C GLY A 178 -0.70 -16.28 -4.79
N VAL A 179 -2.00 -16.31 -4.50
CA VAL A 179 -3.00 -16.76 -5.49
C VAL A 179 -3.06 -15.83 -6.70
N VAL A 180 -3.02 -14.52 -6.48
CA VAL A 180 -2.98 -13.54 -7.59
C VAL A 180 -1.71 -13.72 -8.43
N ILE A 181 -0.56 -13.97 -7.80
CA ILE A 181 0.70 -14.25 -8.52
C ILE A 181 0.55 -15.53 -9.37
N LEU A 182 -0.03 -16.59 -8.82
CA LEU A 182 -0.24 -17.85 -9.57
C LEU A 182 -1.13 -17.61 -10.81
N ILE A 183 -2.25 -16.89 -10.64
CA ILE A 183 -3.15 -16.55 -11.75
C ILE A 183 -2.45 -15.67 -12.79
N SER A 184 -1.74 -14.63 -12.36
CA SER A 184 -1.05 -13.72 -13.27
C SER A 184 0.09 -14.42 -14.01
N THR A 185 0.88 -15.24 -13.31
CA THR A 185 1.98 -16.01 -13.93
C THR A 185 1.46 -17.04 -14.91
N SER A 186 0.35 -17.74 -14.62
CA SER A 186 -0.24 -18.70 -15.57
C SER A 186 -0.70 -18.01 -16.86
N LYS A 187 -1.28 -16.82 -16.77
CA LYS A 187 -1.64 -15.99 -17.95
C LYS A 187 -0.39 -15.53 -18.71
N THR A 188 0.69 -15.18 -18.02
CA THR A 188 1.97 -14.81 -18.63
C THR A 188 2.54 -15.95 -19.45
N LEU A 189 2.56 -17.18 -18.90
CA LEU A 189 3.08 -18.37 -19.60
C LEU A 189 2.33 -18.69 -20.92
N GLY A 190 1.05 -18.30 -21.01
CA GLY A 190 0.26 -18.45 -22.23
C GLY A 190 0.45 -17.34 -23.29
N ASN A 191 1.13 -16.23 -22.97
CA ASN A 191 1.14 -15.02 -23.80
C ASN A 191 2.53 -14.36 -23.93
N PHE A 192 3.61 -15.13 -24.02
CA PHE A 192 4.99 -14.59 -24.06
C PHE A 192 5.33 -13.68 -25.24
N SER A 193 4.54 -13.72 -26.31
CA SER A 193 4.84 -13.02 -27.57
C SER A 193 4.36 -11.57 -27.61
N ASP A 194 3.53 -11.12 -26.66
CA ASP A 194 2.94 -9.79 -26.68
C ASP A 194 3.13 -9.05 -25.35
N LEU A 195 4.04 -8.07 -25.34
CA LEU A 195 4.37 -7.27 -24.17
C LEU A 195 3.18 -6.42 -23.67
N GLN A 196 2.32 -5.95 -24.57
CA GLN A 196 1.12 -5.19 -24.18
C GLN A 196 0.15 -6.07 -23.40
N THR A 197 -0.02 -7.31 -23.82
CA THR A 197 -0.80 -8.32 -23.08
C THR A 197 -0.14 -8.64 -21.74
N LEU A 198 1.20 -8.78 -21.70
CA LEU A 198 1.93 -9.02 -20.43
C LEU A 198 1.71 -7.92 -19.38
N HIS A 199 1.61 -6.65 -19.80
CA HIS A 199 1.31 -5.55 -18.89
C HIS A 199 -0.14 -5.56 -18.34
N ARG A 200 -0.99 -6.44 -18.84
CA ARG A 200 -2.41 -6.56 -18.45
C ARG A 200 -2.78 -7.88 -17.77
N VAL A 201 -1.85 -8.84 -17.68
CA VAL A 201 -2.15 -10.19 -17.13
C VAL A 201 -2.61 -10.17 -15.68
N MET A 202 -2.24 -9.14 -14.90
CA MET A 202 -2.65 -8.97 -13.50
C MET A 202 -4.09 -8.45 -13.35
N LYS A 203 -4.75 -8.04 -14.43
CA LYS A 203 -6.18 -7.68 -14.38
C LYS A 203 -7.03 -8.93 -14.10
N PRO A 204 -8.17 -8.81 -13.37
CA PRO A 204 -8.78 -7.57 -12.88
C PRO A 204 -8.25 -7.07 -11.52
N PHE A 205 -7.33 -7.79 -10.87
CA PHE A 205 -6.91 -7.51 -9.49
C PHE A 205 -6.05 -6.25 -9.37
N TYR A 206 -5.18 -6.00 -10.33
CA TYR A 206 -4.34 -4.80 -10.38
C TYR A 206 -4.55 -4.08 -11.72
N ASN A 207 -4.78 -2.78 -11.65
CA ASN A 207 -5.02 -1.96 -12.84
C ASN A 207 -3.73 -1.75 -13.65
N ASP A 208 -2.58 -1.79 -12.96
CA ASP A 208 -1.27 -1.51 -13.54
C ASP A 208 -0.22 -2.52 -13.05
N HIS A 209 0.66 -2.94 -13.94
CA HIS A 209 1.79 -3.82 -13.67
C HIS A 209 2.80 -3.20 -12.68
N THR A 210 2.88 -1.87 -12.60
CA THR A 210 3.78 -1.18 -11.68
C THR A 210 3.27 -1.25 -10.23
N ALA A 211 1.96 -1.15 -10.00
CA ALA A 211 1.34 -1.36 -8.69
C ALA A 211 1.52 -2.81 -8.21
N TYR A 212 1.33 -3.79 -9.12
CA TYR A 212 1.57 -5.21 -8.84
C TYR A 212 3.04 -5.46 -8.44
N GLY A 213 4.00 -4.97 -9.22
CA GLY A 213 5.43 -5.09 -8.93
C GLY A 213 5.83 -4.42 -7.61
N CYS A 214 5.22 -3.26 -7.30
CA CYS A 214 5.44 -2.52 -6.08
C CYS A 214 5.04 -3.31 -4.82
N VAL A 215 3.84 -3.89 -4.83
CA VAL A 215 3.34 -4.72 -3.72
C VAL A 215 4.22 -5.95 -3.51
N ILE A 216 4.64 -6.61 -4.59
CA ILE A 216 5.56 -7.75 -4.51
C ILE A 216 6.90 -7.34 -3.90
N ALA A 217 7.48 -6.21 -4.34
CA ALA A 217 8.74 -5.70 -3.80
C ALA A 217 8.64 -5.41 -2.30
N LEU A 218 7.51 -4.84 -1.85
CA LEU A 218 7.23 -4.58 -0.44
C LEU A 218 7.17 -5.89 0.38
N MET A 219 6.61 -6.97 -0.16
CA MET A 219 6.45 -8.24 0.56
C MET A 219 7.74 -9.06 0.65
N LEU A 220 8.69 -8.88 -0.29
CA LEU A 220 9.90 -9.71 -0.42
C LEU A 220 10.78 -9.76 0.83
N PRO A 221 11.20 -8.64 1.47
CA PRO A 221 12.08 -8.69 2.65
C PRO A 221 11.42 -9.36 3.85
N ALA A 222 10.10 -9.19 4.03
CA ALA A 222 9.36 -9.86 5.09
C ALA A 222 9.22 -11.37 4.82
N ALA A 223 8.95 -11.77 3.58
CA ALA A 223 8.91 -13.18 3.18
C ALA A 223 10.29 -13.86 3.41
N PHE A 224 11.37 -13.19 3.00
CA PHE A 224 12.73 -13.69 3.24
C PHE A 224 13.02 -13.93 4.73
N TYR A 225 12.62 -12.98 5.60
CA TYR A 225 12.77 -13.15 7.04
C TYR A 225 12.04 -14.39 7.55
N PHE A 226 10.80 -14.63 7.09
CA PHE A 226 10.02 -15.77 7.57
C PHE A 226 10.58 -17.11 7.15
N ILE A 227 11.38 -17.24 6.09
CA ILE A 227 12.09 -18.48 5.73
C ILE A 227 13.00 -18.94 6.89
N PHE A 228 13.70 -18.01 7.52
CA PHE A 228 14.68 -18.27 8.58
C PHE A 228 14.14 -18.06 9.99
N SER A 229 12.84 -17.82 10.14
CA SER A 229 12.22 -17.62 11.44
C SER A 229 12.24 -18.89 12.27
N ARG A 230 12.67 -18.78 13.54
CA ARG A 230 12.72 -19.92 14.47
C ARG A 230 11.31 -20.36 14.86
N GLY A 231 11.14 -21.68 15.13
CA GLY A 231 9.87 -22.25 15.59
C GLY A 231 8.84 -22.49 14.49
N GLN A 232 9.17 -22.30 13.22
CA GLN A 232 8.31 -22.74 12.12
C GLN A 232 8.35 -24.27 11.96
N ARG A 233 7.16 -24.88 11.80
CA ARG A 233 7.05 -26.29 11.38
C ARG A 233 7.66 -26.46 9.99
N GLY A 234 8.25 -27.62 9.70
CA GLY A 234 8.95 -27.87 8.43
C GLY A 234 8.14 -27.52 7.18
N TRP A 235 6.86 -27.93 7.14
CA TRP A 235 5.96 -27.65 6.03
C TRP A 235 5.69 -26.14 5.83
N LEU A 236 5.59 -25.34 6.92
CA LEU A 236 5.45 -23.89 6.83
C LEU A 236 6.69 -23.22 6.22
N ARG A 237 7.87 -23.78 6.47
CA ARG A 237 9.11 -23.27 5.85
C ARG A 237 9.11 -23.54 4.35
N VAL A 238 8.68 -24.74 3.92
CA VAL A 238 8.53 -25.05 2.50
C VAL A 238 7.52 -24.10 1.84
N LEU A 239 6.36 -23.86 2.47
CA LEU A 239 5.37 -22.93 1.97
C LEU A 239 5.93 -21.48 1.87
N THR A 240 6.75 -21.05 2.83
CA THR A 240 7.41 -19.73 2.78
C THR A 240 8.43 -19.65 1.65
N LEU A 241 9.17 -20.71 1.39
CA LEU A 241 10.11 -20.81 0.26
C LEU A 241 9.37 -20.73 -1.07
N LEU A 242 8.26 -21.46 -1.22
CA LEU A 242 7.42 -21.42 -2.42
C LEU A 242 6.81 -20.02 -2.64
N LEU A 243 6.33 -19.40 -1.57
CA LEU A 243 5.85 -18.02 -1.62
C LEU A 243 6.96 -17.06 -2.07
N PHE A 244 8.16 -17.16 -1.46
CA PHE A 244 9.29 -16.30 -1.82
C PHE A 244 9.72 -16.51 -3.28
N ALA A 245 9.79 -17.74 -3.74
CA ALA A 245 10.05 -18.04 -5.15
C ALA A 245 8.97 -17.46 -6.07
N GLY A 246 7.70 -17.61 -5.70
CA GLY A 246 6.58 -16.99 -6.41
C GLY A 246 6.66 -15.47 -6.46
N LEU A 247 7.03 -14.82 -5.35
CA LEU A 247 7.27 -13.36 -5.32
C LEU A 247 8.43 -12.96 -6.25
N CYS A 248 9.54 -13.70 -6.28
CA CYS A 248 10.66 -13.43 -7.19
C CYS A 248 10.23 -13.57 -8.66
N ILE A 249 9.49 -14.64 -8.99
CA ILE A 249 8.94 -14.87 -10.34
C ILE A 249 7.95 -13.75 -10.71
N GLY A 250 7.02 -13.42 -9.81
CA GLY A 250 6.05 -12.34 -10.03
C GLY A 250 6.72 -10.98 -10.20
N LEU A 251 7.77 -10.68 -9.42
CA LEU A 251 8.56 -9.45 -9.58
C LEU A 251 9.27 -9.39 -10.93
N PHE A 252 9.84 -10.49 -11.36
CA PHE A 252 10.50 -10.59 -12.66
C PHE A 252 9.51 -10.32 -13.80
N PHE A 253 8.37 -11.01 -13.82
CA PHE A 253 7.34 -10.85 -14.84
C PHE A 253 6.46 -9.58 -14.67
N SER A 254 6.66 -8.81 -13.60
CA SER A 254 6.01 -7.50 -13.49
C SER A 254 6.58 -6.48 -14.49
N TYR A 255 7.78 -6.70 -15.01
CA TYR A 255 8.52 -5.74 -15.84
C TYR A 255 8.62 -4.33 -15.23
N CYS A 256 8.47 -4.22 -13.91
CA CYS A 256 8.49 -2.95 -13.20
C CYS A 256 9.90 -2.58 -12.75
N ARG A 257 10.58 -1.73 -13.54
CA ARG A 257 11.94 -1.25 -13.26
C ARG A 257 12.07 -0.57 -11.88
N ALA A 258 11.09 0.25 -11.52
CA ALA A 258 11.08 0.93 -10.23
C ALA A 258 11.05 -0.06 -9.04
N ALA A 259 10.34 -1.19 -9.19
CA ALA A 259 10.31 -2.24 -8.18
C ALA A 259 11.66 -2.95 -8.07
N TRP A 260 12.34 -3.24 -9.19
CA TRP A 260 13.67 -3.84 -9.18
C TRP A 260 14.71 -2.93 -8.51
N ILE A 261 14.70 -1.63 -8.87
CA ILE A 261 15.58 -0.63 -8.26
C ILE A 261 15.31 -0.52 -6.76
N SER A 262 14.05 -0.57 -6.34
CA SER A 262 13.67 -0.46 -4.93
C SER A 262 14.18 -1.65 -4.09
N VAL A 263 14.11 -2.86 -4.63
CA VAL A 263 14.67 -4.06 -3.97
C VAL A 263 16.19 -3.98 -3.91
N ALA A 264 16.85 -3.60 -5.00
CA ALA A 264 18.32 -3.41 -5.02
C ALA A 264 18.75 -2.34 -4.01
N GLY A 265 18.03 -1.22 -3.93
CA GLY A 265 18.27 -0.15 -2.95
C GLY A 265 18.09 -0.63 -1.50
N ALA A 266 17.05 -1.44 -1.24
CA ALA A 266 16.83 -2.03 0.09
C ALA A 266 17.97 -3.00 0.48
N ILE A 267 18.47 -3.80 -0.47
CA ILE A 267 19.65 -4.66 -0.25
C ILE A 267 20.90 -3.79 0.05
N GLY A 268 21.14 -2.73 -0.70
CA GLY A 268 22.24 -1.81 -0.44
C GLY A 268 22.16 -1.22 0.98
N VAL A 269 21.00 -0.71 1.38
CA VAL A 269 20.78 -0.16 2.73
C VAL A 269 20.90 -1.25 3.82
N TYR A 270 20.51 -2.49 3.55
CA TYR A 270 20.77 -3.59 4.46
C TYR A 270 22.26 -3.73 4.79
N PHE A 271 23.15 -3.67 3.79
CA PHE A 271 24.59 -3.73 4.02
C PHE A 271 25.09 -2.51 4.80
N LEU A 272 24.61 -1.29 4.50
CA LEU A 272 24.97 -0.09 5.26
C LEU A 272 24.56 -0.20 6.75
N ILE A 273 23.36 -0.74 7.03
CA ILE A 273 22.90 -1.02 8.41
C ILE A 273 23.80 -2.05 9.08
N ARG A 274 24.17 -3.13 8.38
CA ARG A 274 25.05 -4.20 8.88
C ARG A 274 26.49 -3.69 9.17
N MET A 275 26.99 -2.77 8.36
CA MET A 275 28.27 -2.07 8.60
C MET A 275 28.22 -1.07 9.77
N GLY A 276 27.06 -0.92 10.43
CA GLY A 276 26.92 -0.03 11.58
C GLY A 276 26.70 1.45 11.22
N MET A 277 26.49 1.79 9.95
CA MET A 277 26.29 3.18 9.53
C MET A 277 25.11 3.82 10.27
N LYS A 278 25.31 5.01 10.84
CA LYS A 278 24.24 5.74 11.55
C LYS A 278 23.21 6.26 10.55
N VAL A 279 21.92 6.25 10.91
CA VAL A 279 20.80 6.70 10.07
C VAL A 279 21.06 8.10 9.49
N LYS A 280 21.61 9.03 10.27
CA LYS A 280 21.95 10.39 9.81
C LYS A 280 22.82 10.41 8.55
N TRP A 281 23.80 9.50 8.44
CA TRP A 281 24.66 9.43 7.27
C TRP A 281 23.96 8.81 6.06
N MET A 282 23.02 7.87 6.27
CA MET A 282 22.17 7.34 5.20
C MET A 282 21.27 8.43 4.62
N VAL A 283 20.71 9.30 5.50
CA VAL A 283 19.90 10.46 5.09
C VAL A 283 20.74 11.45 4.29
N VAL A 284 21.98 11.73 4.73
CA VAL A 284 22.90 12.61 3.99
C VAL A 284 23.23 12.04 2.61
N LEU A 285 23.54 10.74 2.51
CA LEU A 285 23.81 10.08 1.23
C LEU A 285 22.60 10.15 0.30
N PHE A 286 21.39 9.89 0.83
CA PHE A 286 20.16 10.01 0.05
C PHE A 286 19.93 11.45 -0.40
N GLY A 287 20.11 12.44 0.48
CA GLY A 287 19.98 13.86 0.15
C GLY A 287 20.98 14.30 -0.92
N LEU A 288 22.23 13.83 -0.84
CA LEU A 288 23.25 14.09 -1.88
C LEU A 288 22.85 13.47 -3.23
N GLY A 289 22.30 12.25 -3.23
CA GLY A 289 21.81 11.59 -4.44
C GLY A 289 20.64 12.37 -5.09
N VAL A 290 19.69 12.82 -4.29
CA VAL A 290 18.56 13.66 -4.73
C VAL A 290 19.08 15.02 -5.24
N GLY A 291 19.99 15.66 -4.51
CA GLY A 291 20.60 16.92 -4.91
C GLY A 291 21.35 16.82 -6.25
N ALA A 292 22.17 15.76 -6.42
CA ALA A 292 22.84 15.47 -7.68
C ALA A 292 21.85 15.28 -8.83
N PHE A 293 20.76 14.52 -8.61
CA PHE A 293 19.70 14.35 -9.61
C PHE A 293 19.12 15.69 -10.06
N PHE A 294 18.79 16.58 -9.12
CA PHE A 294 18.27 17.92 -9.45
C PHE A 294 19.30 18.84 -10.12
N MET A 295 20.58 18.70 -9.82
CA MET A 295 21.64 19.46 -10.49
C MET A 295 21.79 19.07 -11.96
N TYR A 296 21.66 17.78 -12.28
CA TYR A 296 21.85 17.27 -13.65
C TYR A 296 20.52 17.16 -14.45
N GLN A 297 19.37 17.49 -13.85
CA GLN A 297 18.07 17.35 -14.50
C GLN A 297 17.93 18.16 -15.80
N SER A 298 18.53 19.35 -15.90
CA SER A 298 18.47 20.17 -17.11
C SER A 298 19.14 19.51 -18.32
N ASP A 299 20.28 18.85 -18.12
CA ASP A 299 20.99 18.12 -19.17
C ASP A 299 20.23 16.85 -19.58
N VAL A 300 19.58 16.23 -18.60
CA VAL A 300 18.71 15.09 -18.84
C VAL A 300 17.47 15.51 -19.64
N LEU A 301 16.79 16.60 -19.25
CA LEU A 301 15.63 17.16 -19.96
C LEU A 301 15.98 17.60 -21.40
N TYR A 302 17.15 18.20 -21.62
CA TYR A 302 17.61 18.59 -22.95
C TYR A 302 17.85 17.39 -23.88
N LYS A 303 18.44 16.31 -23.34
CA LYS A 303 18.63 15.06 -24.10
C LYS A 303 17.30 14.35 -24.39
N LEU A 304 16.31 14.46 -23.49
CA LEU A 304 14.97 13.90 -23.63
C LEU A 304 14.15 14.53 -24.78
N GLY A 305 14.26 15.85 -24.97
CA GLY A 305 13.50 16.57 -26.02
C GLY A 305 13.87 16.19 -27.46
N LYS A 306 14.90 15.37 -27.66
CA LYS A 306 15.41 14.98 -28.98
C LYS A 306 14.97 13.58 -29.45
N ASN A 307 14.32 12.76 -28.62
CA ASN A 307 14.04 11.37 -28.96
C ASN A 307 12.55 11.00 -28.81
N HIS A 308 11.98 10.45 -29.89
CA HIS A 308 10.58 10.03 -30.01
C HIS A 308 10.50 8.50 -30.27
N GLN A 309 11.05 7.65 -29.39
CA GLN A 309 10.91 6.20 -29.52
C GLN A 309 9.98 5.61 -28.48
N ASP A 310 9.13 4.67 -28.91
CA ASP A 310 8.25 3.88 -28.03
C ASP A 310 9.04 2.96 -27.11
N SER A 311 8.38 2.53 -26.02
CA SER A 311 8.95 1.64 -25.00
C SER A 311 9.50 0.35 -25.61
N SER A 312 10.69 -0.04 -25.16
CA SER A 312 11.50 -1.17 -25.62
C SER A 312 10.83 -2.55 -25.37
N TYR A 313 10.97 -3.45 -26.34
CA TYR A 313 10.24 -4.72 -26.46
C TYR A 313 10.98 -5.94 -25.86
N THR A 314 12.26 -5.85 -25.45
CA THR A 314 13.03 -6.98 -24.92
C THR A 314 13.52 -6.75 -23.49
N LEU A 315 13.83 -7.84 -22.75
CA LEU A 315 14.44 -7.75 -21.41
C LEU A 315 15.78 -7.00 -21.42
N ALA A 316 16.61 -7.21 -22.44
CA ALA A 316 17.89 -6.50 -22.59
C ALA A 316 17.65 -5.00 -22.79
N ASP A 317 16.62 -4.61 -23.52
CA ASP A 317 16.22 -3.23 -23.71
C ASP A 317 15.62 -2.63 -22.44
N GLN A 318 14.89 -3.41 -21.62
CA GLN A 318 14.38 -2.98 -20.32
C GLN A 318 15.52 -2.66 -19.33
N VAL A 319 16.55 -3.49 -19.27
CA VAL A 319 17.74 -3.22 -18.45
C VAL A 319 18.52 -2.01 -18.99
N LYS A 320 18.65 -1.91 -20.30
CA LYS A 320 19.29 -0.78 -20.99
C LYS A 320 18.51 0.53 -20.81
N SER A 321 17.17 0.46 -20.76
CA SER A 321 16.31 1.62 -20.55
C SER A 321 16.27 2.12 -19.11
N ILE A 322 16.75 1.35 -18.12
CA ILE A 322 16.98 1.84 -16.75
C ILE A 322 18.00 3.01 -16.77
N SER A 323 19.01 2.90 -17.62
CA SER A 323 20.03 3.95 -17.82
C SER A 323 19.69 4.94 -18.93
N ASN A 324 18.74 4.60 -19.81
CA ASN A 324 18.39 5.41 -20.95
C ASN A 324 17.10 6.22 -20.70
N ILE A 325 17.25 7.29 -19.92
CA ILE A 325 16.16 8.21 -19.54
C ILE A 325 15.61 8.92 -20.79
N SER A 326 16.36 8.99 -21.89
CA SER A 326 16.09 9.88 -23.02
C SER A 326 15.17 9.33 -24.12
N THR A 327 14.85 8.04 -24.14
CA THR A 327 14.05 7.43 -25.22
C THR A 327 12.75 6.79 -24.76
N ASP A 328 12.53 6.64 -23.44
CA ASP A 328 11.36 5.96 -22.88
C ASP A 328 10.21 6.95 -22.66
N ALA A 329 9.11 6.79 -23.37
CA ALA A 329 7.91 7.63 -23.27
C ALA A 329 7.35 7.70 -21.84
N SER A 330 7.48 6.63 -21.05
CA SER A 330 7.04 6.57 -19.66
C SER A 330 7.89 7.47 -18.74
N ASN A 331 9.20 7.53 -18.95
CA ASN A 331 10.08 8.43 -18.20
C ASN A 331 9.84 9.89 -18.59
N LEU A 332 9.64 10.17 -19.88
CA LEU A 332 9.32 11.51 -20.37
C LEU A 332 8.00 12.01 -19.78
N GLU A 333 6.98 11.16 -19.74
CA GLU A 333 5.68 11.52 -19.15
C GLU A 333 5.79 11.84 -17.65
N ARG A 334 6.58 11.08 -16.88
CA ARG A 334 6.85 11.41 -15.47
C ARG A 334 7.48 12.79 -15.33
N LEU A 335 8.47 13.13 -16.17
CA LEU A 335 9.12 14.43 -16.12
C LEU A 335 8.17 15.57 -16.52
N ASN A 336 7.31 15.37 -17.52
CA ASN A 336 6.25 16.31 -17.88
C ASN A 336 5.30 16.56 -16.68
N ARG A 337 4.86 15.49 -16.01
CA ARG A 337 3.98 15.58 -14.84
C ARG A 337 4.67 16.25 -13.66
N TRP A 338 5.94 15.95 -13.39
CA TRP A 338 6.69 16.63 -12.35
C TRP A 338 6.89 18.12 -12.65
N ALA A 339 7.22 18.46 -13.90
CA ALA A 339 7.33 19.86 -14.32
C ALA A 339 6.00 20.61 -14.18
N SER A 340 4.88 19.98 -14.49
CA SER A 340 3.53 20.51 -14.27
C SER A 340 3.25 20.68 -12.78
N ALA A 341 3.57 19.68 -11.96
CA ALA A 341 3.42 19.71 -10.52
C ALA A 341 4.18 20.87 -9.87
N PHE A 342 5.44 21.11 -10.29
CA PHE A 342 6.22 22.24 -9.80
C PHE A 342 5.65 23.60 -10.23
N ARG A 343 5.03 23.71 -11.41
CA ARG A 343 4.32 24.93 -11.83
C ARG A 343 3.09 25.20 -10.97
N MET A 344 2.29 24.17 -10.73
CA MET A 344 1.13 24.25 -9.81
C MET A 344 1.56 24.62 -8.39
N TRP A 345 2.60 23.95 -7.85
CA TRP A 345 3.10 24.25 -6.51
C TRP A 345 3.56 25.70 -6.33
N LYS A 346 4.15 26.34 -7.35
CA LYS A 346 4.57 27.75 -7.29
C LYS A 346 3.42 28.72 -7.08
N GLU A 347 2.19 28.36 -7.48
CA GLU A 347 1.01 29.19 -7.27
C GLU A 347 0.49 29.12 -5.83
N SER A 348 0.62 27.94 -5.18
CA SER A 348 0.21 27.75 -3.78
C SER A 348 1.27 26.96 -2.99
N PRO A 349 2.41 27.58 -2.61
CA PRO A 349 3.54 26.84 -2.04
C PRO A 349 3.29 26.24 -0.66
N VAL A 350 2.39 26.80 0.13
CA VAL A 350 2.12 26.40 1.52
C VAL A 350 0.91 25.47 1.63
N LEU A 351 -0.18 25.79 0.98
CA LEU A 351 -1.43 25.04 1.11
C LEU A 351 -1.62 24.00 0.01
N GLY A 352 -0.99 24.21 -1.17
CA GLY A 352 -1.23 23.41 -2.36
C GLY A 352 -2.60 23.67 -2.98
N CYS A 353 -2.96 22.89 -3.98
CA CYS A 353 -4.25 22.96 -4.67
C CYS A 353 -5.36 22.12 -4.02
N GLY A 354 -5.02 21.33 -3.01
CA GLY A 354 -5.93 20.41 -2.31
C GLY A 354 -5.66 18.93 -2.58
N PRO A 355 -5.80 18.06 -1.56
CA PRO A 355 -5.55 16.60 -1.68
C PRO A 355 -6.38 15.96 -2.78
N GLY A 356 -5.76 15.14 -3.64
CA GLY A 356 -6.41 14.40 -4.72
C GLY A 356 -6.81 15.23 -5.94
N THR A 357 -6.50 16.55 -5.99
CA THR A 357 -6.95 17.44 -7.07
C THR A 357 -6.00 17.51 -8.25
N TYR A 358 -4.73 17.12 -8.08
CA TYR A 358 -3.71 17.16 -9.11
C TYR A 358 -4.21 16.59 -10.45
N GLN A 359 -4.82 15.42 -10.42
CA GLN A 359 -5.32 14.70 -11.59
C GLN A 359 -6.37 15.48 -12.42
N PHE A 360 -7.05 16.44 -11.82
CA PHE A 360 -8.06 17.26 -12.50
C PHE A 360 -7.50 18.58 -13.03
N LEU A 361 -6.41 19.07 -12.43
CA LEU A 361 -5.90 20.42 -12.65
C LEU A 361 -4.63 20.45 -13.53
N TYR A 362 -3.81 19.39 -13.50
CA TYR A 362 -2.45 19.39 -14.08
C TYR A 362 -2.44 19.65 -15.60
N ALA A 363 -3.52 19.32 -16.32
CA ALA A 363 -3.57 19.43 -17.79
C ALA A 363 -3.32 20.88 -18.27
N GLY A 364 -3.81 21.88 -17.52
CA GLY A 364 -3.59 23.31 -17.79
C GLY A 364 -2.14 23.77 -17.59
N TYR A 365 -1.33 23.00 -16.88
CA TYR A 365 0.06 23.31 -16.57
C TYR A 365 1.07 22.59 -17.46
N GLN A 366 0.63 21.75 -18.38
CA GLN A 366 1.50 21.11 -19.35
C GLN A 366 1.98 22.11 -20.41
N ARG A 367 3.21 21.93 -20.89
CA ARG A 367 3.75 22.71 -22.00
C ARG A 367 3.89 21.83 -23.24
N SER A 368 3.54 22.35 -24.41
CA SER A 368 3.51 21.58 -25.66
C SER A 368 4.83 20.88 -25.99
N TYR A 369 5.96 21.50 -25.68
CA TYR A 369 7.29 20.91 -25.92
C TYR A 369 7.70 19.82 -24.91
N GLN A 370 6.92 19.60 -23.82
CA GLN A 370 7.15 18.58 -22.80
C GLN A 370 6.22 17.38 -22.96
N LEU A 371 5.25 17.45 -23.89
CA LEU A 371 4.31 16.37 -24.11
C LEU A 371 5.04 15.14 -24.69
N SER A 372 4.69 13.97 -24.18
CA SER A 372 5.08 12.68 -24.72
C SER A 372 3.97 12.09 -25.60
N THR A 373 4.25 10.99 -26.29
CA THR A 373 3.23 10.27 -27.11
C THR A 373 2.08 9.73 -26.27
N ILE A 374 2.30 9.56 -24.95
CA ILE A 374 1.30 9.06 -23.99
C ILE A 374 0.71 10.16 -23.08
N SER A 375 1.10 11.42 -23.30
CA SER A 375 0.54 12.55 -22.55
C SER A 375 -0.91 12.78 -22.92
N THR A 376 -1.72 13.14 -21.94
CA THR A 376 -3.15 13.38 -22.10
C THR A 376 -3.49 14.84 -21.80
N ASN A 377 -4.21 15.49 -22.73
CA ASN A 377 -4.57 16.90 -22.65
C ASN A 377 -5.92 17.17 -21.97
N ALA A 378 -6.75 16.16 -21.76
CA ALA A 378 -8.13 16.32 -21.35
C ALA A 378 -8.48 15.32 -20.26
N GLY A 379 -8.05 15.61 -19.02
CA GLY A 379 -8.70 14.99 -17.84
C GLY A 379 -8.60 13.47 -17.71
N ASN A 380 -7.59 12.82 -18.27
CA ASN A 380 -7.33 11.41 -18.02
C ASN A 380 -6.70 11.21 -16.63
N LEU A 381 -7.28 11.81 -15.62
CA LEU A 381 -7.16 11.48 -14.22
C LEU A 381 -5.79 10.90 -13.79
N GLY A 382 -4.69 11.39 -14.39
CA GLY A 382 -3.35 10.90 -14.10
C GLY A 382 -2.73 11.62 -12.92
N ASN A 383 -2.15 10.87 -12.00
CA ASN A 383 -1.49 11.42 -10.82
C ASN A 383 -0.06 11.94 -11.10
N ALA A 384 0.58 12.56 -10.10
CA ALA A 384 1.93 13.11 -10.21
C ALA A 384 3.04 12.03 -10.30
N HIS A 385 2.71 10.73 -10.24
CA HIS A 385 3.64 9.61 -10.19
C HIS A 385 4.75 9.77 -9.14
N SER A 386 4.44 10.33 -7.98
CA SER A 386 5.37 10.40 -6.86
C SER A 386 4.64 10.67 -5.54
N GLU A 387 4.96 9.87 -4.51
CA GLU A 387 4.49 10.06 -3.12
C GLU A 387 5.08 11.31 -2.44
N TYR A 388 5.99 12.00 -3.10
CA TYR A 388 6.62 13.21 -2.58
C TYR A 388 6.16 14.45 -3.36
N ILE A 389 6.15 14.37 -4.69
CA ILE A 389 5.75 15.50 -5.54
C ILE A 389 4.24 15.72 -5.51
N GLY A 390 3.44 14.64 -5.42
CA GLY A 390 2.00 14.74 -5.24
C GLY A 390 1.63 15.60 -4.01
N PRO A 391 2.02 15.21 -2.80
CA PRO A 391 1.78 16.02 -1.59
C PRO A 391 2.40 17.41 -1.64
N LEU A 392 3.55 17.62 -2.32
CA LEU A 392 4.11 18.96 -2.50
C LEU A 392 3.16 19.87 -3.28
N THR A 393 2.54 19.35 -4.33
CA THR A 393 1.61 20.11 -5.18
C THR A 393 0.26 20.30 -4.52
N GLU A 394 -0.26 19.24 -3.89
CA GLU A 394 -1.61 19.20 -3.35
C GLU A 394 -1.76 19.79 -1.93
N GLN A 395 -0.68 19.71 -1.12
CA GLN A 395 -0.68 20.08 0.29
C GLN A 395 0.47 21.02 0.66
N GLY A 396 1.22 21.49 -0.34
CA GLY A 396 2.35 22.42 -0.17
C GLY A 396 3.57 21.80 0.55
N VAL A 397 4.51 22.67 0.92
CA VAL A 397 5.72 22.27 1.63
C VAL A 397 5.44 21.53 2.95
N PRO A 398 4.48 21.95 3.80
CA PRO A 398 4.19 21.19 5.01
C PRO A 398 3.69 19.76 4.73
N GLY A 399 2.91 19.55 3.66
CA GLY A 399 2.42 18.23 3.27
C GLY A 399 3.56 17.27 2.95
N VAL A 400 4.46 17.64 2.04
CA VAL A 400 5.62 16.80 1.69
C VAL A 400 6.59 16.63 2.86
N ALA A 401 6.77 17.66 3.70
CA ALA A 401 7.61 17.56 4.88
C ALA A 401 7.06 16.54 5.88
N LEU A 402 5.75 16.52 6.12
CA LEU A 402 5.11 15.53 7.01
C LEU A 402 5.23 14.11 6.46
N VAL A 403 5.06 13.89 5.15
CA VAL A 403 5.28 12.59 4.51
C VAL A 403 6.74 12.14 4.67
N ALA A 404 7.70 13.01 4.37
CA ALA A 404 9.12 12.70 4.48
C ALA A 404 9.52 12.41 5.95
N LEU A 405 9.04 13.19 6.91
CA LEU A 405 9.30 12.99 8.34
C LEU A 405 8.67 11.69 8.84
N LEU A 406 7.47 11.34 8.38
CA LEU A 406 6.79 10.09 8.72
C LEU A 406 7.61 8.87 8.25
N PHE A 407 8.05 8.87 6.99
CA PHE A 407 8.87 7.79 6.43
C PHE A 407 10.22 7.70 7.14
N LEU A 408 10.89 8.84 7.35
CA LEU A 408 12.16 8.90 8.07
C LEU A 408 12.04 8.44 9.53
N SER A 409 11.00 8.87 10.24
CA SER A 409 10.75 8.47 11.62
C SER A 409 10.47 6.97 11.72
N THR A 410 9.69 6.41 10.79
CA THR A 410 9.41 4.97 10.74
C THR A 410 10.70 4.19 10.46
N PHE A 411 11.49 4.60 9.48
CA PHE A 411 12.79 3.98 9.15
C PHE A 411 13.75 4.04 10.35
N ALA A 412 13.91 5.21 10.96
CA ALA A 412 14.79 5.40 12.10
C ALA A 412 14.35 4.56 13.31
N THR A 413 13.04 4.45 13.54
CA THR A 413 12.47 3.60 14.59
C THR A 413 12.78 2.13 14.33
N GLY A 414 12.56 1.64 13.12
CA GLY A 414 12.85 0.25 12.77
C GLY A 414 14.33 -0.11 12.91
N VAL A 415 15.25 0.76 12.46
CA VAL A 415 16.70 0.60 12.64
C VAL A 415 17.07 0.65 14.14
N ARG A 416 16.43 1.51 14.92
CA ARG A 416 16.62 1.56 16.38
C ARG A 416 16.20 0.26 17.03
N VAL A 417 15.01 -0.24 16.75
CA VAL A 417 14.51 -1.52 17.29
C VAL A 417 15.47 -2.67 16.90
N TYR A 418 15.88 -2.74 15.64
CA TYR A 418 16.86 -3.73 15.19
C TYR A 418 18.14 -3.74 16.05
N ARG A 419 18.64 -2.56 16.43
CA ARG A 419 19.89 -2.42 17.20
C ARG A 419 19.72 -2.62 18.71
N THR A 420 18.55 -2.32 19.26
CA THR A 420 18.33 -2.23 20.73
C THR A 420 17.45 -3.35 21.29
N ALA A 421 16.70 -4.11 20.48
CA ALA A 421 15.86 -5.19 20.99
C ALA A 421 16.72 -6.29 21.64
N LYS A 422 16.28 -6.77 22.83
CA LYS A 422 16.95 -7.90 23.52
C LYS A 422 16.80 -9.20 22.76
N ASP A 423 15.59 -9.48 22.28
CA ASP A 423 15.29 -10.68 21.51
C ASP A 423 15.79 -10.57 20.06
N PRO A 424 16.67 -11.47 19.62
CA PRO A 424 17.16 -11.47 18.24
C PRO A 424 16.07 -11.72 17.19
N HIS A 425 14.95 -12.33 17.56
CA HIS A 425 13.82 -12.54 16.66
C HIS A 425 13.12 -11.19 16.37
N THR A 426 12.83 -10.43 17.42
CA THR A 426 12.30 -9.06 17.33
C THR A 426 13.23 -8.16 16.50
N ALA A 427 14.53 -8.18 16.77
CA ALA A 427 15.49 -7.38 16.02
C ALA A 427 15.46 -7.68 14.52
N ARG A 428 15.53 -8.97 14.13
CA ARG A 428 15.48 -9.37 12.72
C ARG A 428 14.15 -9.06 12.05
N MET A 429 13.02 -9.23 12.78
CA MET A 429 11.70 -8.86 12.30
C MET A 429 11.63 -7.36 12.02
N ALA A 430 12.08 -6.50 12.94
CA ALA A 430 12.12 -5.05 12.75
C ALA A 430 12.94 -4.68 11.50
N LEU A 431 14.13 -5.28 11.32
CA LEU A 431 14.94 -5.05 10.12
C LEU A 431 14.21 -5.43 8.84
N ALA A 432 13.58 -6.60 8.80
CA ALA A 432 12.87 -7.09 7.62
C ALA A 432 11.70 -6.18 7.20
N PHE A 433 10.86 -5.79 8.17
CA PHE A 433 9.74 -4.87 7.88
C PHE A 433 10.21 -3.44 7.58
N THR A 434 11.34 -2.99 8.15
CA THR A 434 11.97 -1.71 7.78
C THR A 434 12.45 -1.73 6.33
N LEU A 435 13.12 -2.81 5.91
CA LEU A 435 13.57 -2.97 4.52
C LEU A 435 12.38 -3.12 3.55
N ALA A 436 11.32 -3.80 3.98
CA ALA A 436 10.08 -3.87 3.23
C ALA A 436 9.48 -2.48 2.97
N LEU A 437 9.32 -1.66 4.00
CA LEU A 437 8.86 -0.27 3.85
C LEU A 437 9.81 0.57 3.00
N LEU A 438 11.11 0.34 3.13
CA LEU A 438 12.12 1.06 2.34
C LEU A 438 11.99 0.78 0.85
N THR A 439 11.61 -0.45 0.43
CA THR A 439 11.33 -0.70 -1.00
C THR A 439 10.25 0.24 -1.50
N TYR A 440 9.20 0.48 -0.70
CA TYR A 440 8.18 1.43 -1.08
C TYR A 440 8.64 2.89 -1.03
N TYR A 441 9.42 3.29 -0.04
CA TYR A 441 9.94 4.66 0.03
C TYR A 441 10.77 5.02 -1.21
N ILE A 442 11.56 4.06 -1.73
CA ILE A 442 12.32 4.23 -2.98
C ILE A 442 11.37 4.20 -4.19
N HIS A 443 10.46 3.24 -4.26
CA HIS A 443 9.48 3.13 -5.35
C HIS A 443 8.58 4.37 -5.45
N GLY A 444 8.19 4.94 -4.30
CA GLY A 444 7.36 6.13 -4.18
C GLY A 444 7.98 7.41 -4.75
N VAL A 445 9.26 7.42 -5.09
CA VAL A 445 9.84 8.51 -5.89
C VAL A 445 9.23 8.55 -7.28
N PHE A 446 8.94 7.36 -7.86
CA PHE A 446 8.53 7.20 -9.26
C PHE A 446 7.03 6.92 -9.43
N ASN A 447 6.30 6.58 -8.37
CA ASN A 447 4.87 6.26 -8.40
C ASN A 447 4.21 6.59 -7.05
N ASN A 448 2.88 6.71 -7.04
CA ASN A 448 2.08 6.89 -5.84
C ASN A 448 0.92 5.88 -5.85
N PHE A 449 0.89 4.99 -4.87
CA PHE A 449 -0.09 3.91 -4.75
C PHE A 449 -0.72 3.81 -3.36
N LEU A 450 -0.39 4.73 -2.42
CA LEU A 450 -1.01 4.77 -1.09
C LEU A 450 -2.48 5.22 -1.12
N ASP A 451 -2.98 5.59 -2.26
CA ASP A 451 -4.39 5.84 -2.55
C ASP A 451 -5.17 4.57 -2.95
N THR A 452 -4.47 3.43 -3.08
CA THR A 452 -5.07 2.14 -3.38
C THR A 452 -5.06 1.21 -2.17
N ASP A 453 -6.09 0.39 -2.02
CA ASP A 453 -6.22 -0.60 -0.95
C ASP A 453 -5.06 -1.61 -0.94
N LYS A 454 -4.68 -2.10 -2.13
CA LYS A 454 -3.69 -3.17 -2.31
C LYS A 454 -2.31 -2.82 -1.76
N LEU A 455 -1.92 -1.55 -1.81
CA LEU A 455 -0.66 -1.12 -1.21
C LEU A 455 -0.86 -0.55 0.19
N SER A 456 -1.93 0.21 0.42
CA SER A 456 -2.19 0.83 1.73
C SER A 456 -2.27 -0.20 2.85
N VAL A 457 -2.89 -1.36 2.60
CA VAL A 457 -3.02 -2.43 3.61
C VAL A 457 -1.67 -2.94 4.12
N PRO A 458 -0.76 -3.48 3.29
CA PRO A 458 0.53 -3.93 3.78
C PRO A 458 1.43 -2.79 4.23
N PHE A 459 1.38 -1.62 3.60
CA PHE A 459 2.20 -0.47 3.97
C PHE A 459 1.89 0.04 5.39
N TRP A 460 0.61 0.34 5.68
CA TRP A 460 0.21 0.81 7.01
C TRP A 460 0.34 -0.30 8.05
N GLY A 461 0.05 -1.56 7.67
CA GLY A 461 0.27 -2.71 8.54
C GLY A 461 1.74 -2.89 8.92
N PHE A 462 2.66 -2.76 7.98
CA PHE A 462 4.11 -2.85 8.25
C PHE A 462 4.62 -1.66 9.07
N THR A 463 4.06 -0.47 8.83
CA THR A 463 4.33 0.71 9.68
C THR A 463 3.85 0.46 11.12
N ALA A 464 2.66 -0.14 11.30
CA ALA A 464 2.14 -0.54 12.59
C ALA A 464 3.02 -1.61 13.27
N VAL A 465 3.57 -2.57 12.51
CA VAL A 465 4.54 -3.55 13.04
C VAL A 465 5.75 -2.85 13.66
N ILE A 466 6.32 -1.85 12.99
CA ILE A 466 7.48 -1.11 13.51
C ILE A 466 7.14 -0.39 14.82
N VAL A 467 5.99 0.28 14.88
CA VAL A 467 5.52 0.96 16.10
C VAL A 467 5.25 -0.03 17.23
N ALA A 468 4.55 -1.14 16.95
CA ALA A 468 4.23 -2.16 17.93
C ALA A 468 5.51 -2.82 18.49
N LEU A 469 6.47 -3.15 17.63
CA LEU A 469 7.75 -3.71 18.07
C LEU A 469 8.54 -2.73 18.94
N ASP A 470 8.48 -1.42 18.67
CA ASP A 470 9.17 -0.43 19.52
C ASP A 470 8.49 -0.27 20.90
N VAL A 471 7.16 -0.34 20.95
CA VAL A 471 6.38 -0.15 22.19
C VAL A 471 6.37 -1.40 23.07
N TYR A 472 6.28 -2.59 22.49
CA TYR A 472 6.06 -3.84 23.22
C TYR A 472 7.30 -4.71 23.39
N SER A 473 8.43 -4.39 22.71
CA SER A 473 9.66 -5.17 22.88
C SER A 473 10.51 -4.70 24.07
N GLU A 474 11.16 -5.65 24.74
CA GLU A 474 12.19 -5.33 25.71
C GLU A 474 13.46 -4.81 25.02
N LYS A 475 14.03 -3.72 25.57
CA LYS A 475 15.26 -3.09 25.05
C LYS A 475 16.47 -3.52 25.85
N LYS A 476 17.63 -3.62 25.21
CA LYS A 476 18.93 -3.78 25.87
C LYS A 476 19.19 -2.53 26.71
N GLU A 477 19.70 -2.71 27.93
CA GLU A 477 20.23 -1.59 28.70
C GLU A 477 21.42 -0.99 27.93
N ILE A 478 21.29 0.27 27.56
CA ILE A 478 22.40 1.02 26.96
C ILE A 478 23.31 1.39 28.13
N VAL A 479 24.34 0.58 28.38
CA VAL A 479 25.44 1.01 29.23
C VAL A 479 26.03 2.26 28.57
N LYS A 480 25.68 3.44 29.09
CA LYS A 480 26.39 4.66 28.74
C LYS A 480 27.85 4.44 29.15
N LYS A 481 28.73 4.21 28.16
CA LYS A 481 30.15 4.40 28.38
C LYS A 481 30.32 5.89 28.71
N THR A 482 30.39 6.20 29.99
CA THR A 482 30.94 7.45 30.50
C THR A 482 32.43 7.41 30.15
N ASN A 483 32.79 8.12 29.11
CA ASN A 483 34.14 8.63 28.88
C ASN A 483 34.06 10.13 28.96
#